data_47ceb183f7be7a1f58780e27555ba534
#
_entry.id   47ceb183f7be7a1f58780e27555ba534
#
_cell.length_a   1.000
_cell.length_b   1.000
_cell.length_c   1.000
_cell.angle_alpha   90.00
_cell.angle_beta   90.00
_cell.angle_gamma   90.00
#
_symmetry.space_group_name_H-M   'P 1'
#
loop_
_entity.id
_entity.type
_entity.pdbx_description
1 polymer ?
#
loop_
_entity_poly.entity_id
_entity_poly.type
_entity_poly.pdbx_seq_one_letter_code
_entity_poly.pdbx_strand_id
1 'polypeptide(L)'
;MNSETNSLSTRRHALLLATVQEFIATAEPVGSQQVAAHYSLGVRSAMVRSMMAELEESGFLTQPHVSAGRIPTDKAFRYYVDHLLVSSRIAFEDRAQIELHYSGRSRGLDDVMRDTPKLLALLTGQAALVMAPRLEAMTIERVSFVRLRERQVLGMFVATADRVENRLVETDRDFKQDELDRIAGYLNESLAGRTLDEARRWIERELKEQRAAYDQFRRDALALGGGAIGEKGDRTEVYIEGRVKALDQPEFTDPERVRELLRALDDKSALLALLERSIQQNGLMVSIGSENYDPRLACLSVIAASYATGSESVGSLAVVGPVRMDYDRVIPLVGYTARTLTRLLEH
;
A
#
# COMPACT_ATOMS: atom_id res chain seq x y z
N MET A 1 1.56 14.73 -20.59
CA MET A 1 2.78 15.52 -20.84
C MET A 1 3.98 14.64 -20.49
N ASN A 2 4.56 13.86 -21.39
CA ASN A 2 5.86 13.18 -21.23
C ASN A 2 6.29 12.60 -22.58
N SER A 3 6.70 13.49 -23.47
CA SER A 3 7.23 13.11 -24.79
C SER A 3 8.76 13.30 -24.93
N GLU A 4 9.47 13.66 -23.85
CA GLU A 4 10.92 13.91 -23.90
C GLU A 4 11.80 12.74 -23.45
N THR A 5 11.24 11.70 -22.83
CA THR A 5 12.00 10.55 -22.30
C THR A 5 12.35 9.48 -23.35
N ASN A 6 11.90 9.59 -24.58
CA ASN A 6 11.91 8.47 -25.55
C ASN A 6 12.96 8.57 -26.65
N SER A 7 14.11 9.25 -26.47
CA SER A 7 15.10 9.39 -27.55
C SER A 7 16.56 9.06 -27.22
N LEU A 8 16.81 8.23 -26.22
CA LEU A 8 18.17 7.71 -26.03
C LEU A 8 18.48 6.71 -27.16
N SER A 9 19.65 6.85 -27.81
CA SER A 9 20.10 5.81 -28.74
C SER A 9 20.21 4.47 -28.00
N THR A 10 20.02 3.35 -28.71
CA THR A 10 20.04 1.99 -28.13
C THR A 10 21.27 1.73 -27.26
N ARG A 11 22.43 2.28 -27.60
CA ARG A 11 23.66 2.12 -26.81
C ARG A 11 23.64 2.96 -25.53
N ARG A 12 23.15 4.20 -25.58
CA ARG A 12 23.02 5.05 -24.37
C ARG A 12 21.97 4.51 -23.43
N HIS A 13 20.89 3.98 -23.95
CA HIS A 13 19.87 3.25 -23.18
C HIS A 13 20.49 2.08 -22.41
N ALA A 14 21.18 1.16 -23.13
CA ALA A 14 21.83 0.01 -22.49
C ALA A 14 22.89 0.43 -21.44
N LEU A 15 23.68 1.47 -21.73
CA LEU A 15 24.65 2.01 -20.79
C LEU A 15 23.98 2.59 -19.54
N LEU A 16 22.90 3.34 -19.69
CA LEU A 16 22.17 3.91 -18.55
C LEU A 16 21.62 2.80 -17.62
N LEU A 17 20.95 1.80 -18.22
CA LEU A 17 20.44 0.65 -17.44
C LEU A 17 21.58 -0.08 -16.71
N ALA A 18 22.69 -0.37 -17.41
CA ALA A 18 23.86 -1.00 -16.82
C ALA A 18 24.47 -0.17 -15.66
N THR A 19 24.52 1.15 -15.83
CA THR A 19 25.04 2.06 -14.79
C THR A 19 24.14 2.07 -13.55
N VAL A 20 22.80 2.07 -13.75
CA VAL A 20 21.84 2.02 -12.65
C VAL A 20 21.94 0.67 -11.92
N GLN A 21 21.99 -0.44 -12.66
CA GLN A 21 22.13 -1.78 -12.07
C GLN A 21 23.41 -1.93 -11.27
N GLU A 22 24.54 -1.47 -11.81
CA GLU A 22 25.82 -1.52 -11.10
C GLU A 22 25.80 -0.68 -9.81
N PHE A 23 25.20 0.51 -9.86
CA PHE A 23 25.03 1.35 -8.68
C PHE A 23 24.08 0.72 -7.64
N ILE A 24 23.01 0.09 -8.06
CA ILE A 24 22.10 -0.66 -7.17
C ILE A 24 22.89 -1.77 -6.46
N ALA A 25 23.75 -2.49 -7.16
CA ALA A 25 24.49 -3.61 -6.62
C ALA A 25 25.61 -3.19 -5.64
N THR A 26 26.33 -2.09 -5.96
CA THR A 26 27.56 -1.72 -5.24
C THR A 26 27.40 -0.59 -4.22
N ALA A 27 26.40 0.28 -4.40
CA ALA A 27 26.25 1.56 -3.67
C ALA A 27 27.41 2.56 -3.89
N GLU A 28 28.30 2.30 -4.85
CA GLU A 28 29.48 3.11 -5.12
C GLU A 28 29.38 3.83 -6.47
N PRO A 29 30.00 5.02 -6.63
CA PRO A 29 30.05 5.71 -7.92
C PRO A 29 30.63 4.82 -9.01
N VAL A 30 29.91 4.66 -10.11
CA VAL A 30 30.17 3.71 -11.19
C VAL A 30 31.21 4.23 -12.17
N GLY A 31 32.30 3.50 -12.34
CA GLY A 31 33.39 3.83 -13.28
C GLY A 31 33.15 3.28 -14.68
N SER A 32 33.61 4.02 -15.73
CA SER A 32 33.48 3.57 -17.12
C SER A 32 34.21 2.25 -17.43
N GLN A 33 35.29 1.93 -16.73
CA GLN A 33 35.99 0.65 -16.86
C GLN A 33 35.18 -0.50 -16.28
N GLN A 34 34.54 -0.29 -15.17
CA GLN A 34 33.70 -1.26 -14.46
C GLN A 34 32.51 -1.66 -15.33
N VAL A 35 31.78 -0.68 -15.88
CA VAL A 35 30.64 -0.95 -16.80
C VAL A 35 31.11 -1.66 -18.07
N ALA A 36 32.23 -1.23 -18.65
CA ALA A 36 32.76 -1.88 -19.86
C ALA A 36 33.21 -3.34 -19.62
N ALA A 37 33.61 -3.68 -18.38
CA ALA A 37 34.04 -5.02 -18.01
C ALA A 37 32.85 -5.96 -17.68
N HIS A 38 31.86 -5.47 -16.94
CA HIS A 38 30.74 -6.28 -16.45
C HIS A 38 29.58 -6.42 -17.47
N TYR A 39 29.44 -5.44 -18.35
CA TYR A 39 28.33 -5.41 -19.30
C TYR A 39 28.83 -5.48 -20.75
N SER A 40 28.31 -6.41 -21.53
CA SER A 40 28.70 -6.64 -22.92
C SER A 40 28.16 -5.54 -23.86
N LEU A 41 28.59 -4.29 -23.66
CA LEU A 41 28.14 -3.14 -24.44
C LEU A 41 28.77 -3.06 -25.88
N GLY A 42 29.75 -3.91 -26.16
CA GLY A 42 30.46 -3.94 -27.47
C GLY A 42 31.28 -2.69 -27.78
N VAL A 43 31.66 -1.90 -26.74
CA VAL A 43 32.39 -0.65 -26.88
C VAL A 43 33.56 -0.55 -25.87
N ARG A 44 34.61 0.21 -26.25
CA ARG A 44 35.78 0.42 -25.41
C ARG A 44 35.47 1.41 -24.27
N SER A 45 36.16 1.28 -23.14
CA SER A 45 36.00 2.13 -21.95
C SER A 45 36.08 3.65 -22.24
N ALA A 46 36.89 4.09 -23.21
CA ALA A 46 36.93 5.50 -23.62
C ALA A 46 35.60 5.99 -24.20
N MET A 47 34.92 5.16 -25.02
CA MET A 47 33.59 5.48 -25.54
C MET A 47 32.51 5.44 -24.45
N VAL A 48 32.61 4.49 -23.53
CA VAL A 48 31.73 4.46 -22.36
C VAL A 48 31.84 5.76 -21.56
N ARG A 49 33.07 6.26 -21.33
CA ARG A 49 33.29 7.54 -20.64
C ARG A 49 32.66 8.72 -21.37
N SER A 50 32.77 8.80 -22.72
CA SER A 50 32.13 9.85 -23.52
C SER A 50 30.59 9.80 -23.38
N MET A 51 30.00 8.60 -23.52
CA MET A 51 28.55 8.43 -23.36
C MET A 51 28.06 8.73 -21.94
N MET A 52 28.85 8.42 -20.90
CA MET A 52 28.52 8.80 -19.51
C MET A 52 28.54 10.33 -19.34
N ALA A 53 29.43 11.06 -19.99
CA ALA A 53 29.42 12.52 -19.96
C ALA A 53 28.19 13.10 -20.65
N GLU A 54 27.78 12.54 -21.78
CA GLU A 54 26.53 12.94 -22.47
C GLU A 54 25.29 12.66 -21.61
N LEU A 55 25.27 11.54 -20.86
CA LEU A 55 24.18 11.21 -19.92
C LEU A 55 24.19 12.16 -18.71
N GLU A 56 25.36 12.63 -18.27
CA GLU A 56 25.50 13.65 -17.24
C GLU A 56 24.97 15.01 -17.71
N GLU A 57 25.34 15.46 -18.91
CA GLU A 57 24.81 16.67 -19.52
C GLU A 57 23.28 16.62 -19.70
N SER A 58 22.74 15.42 -19.96
CA SER A 58 21.30 15.18 -20.07
C SER A 58 20.60 15.03 -18.69
N GLY A 59 21.33 15.12 -17.58
CA GLY A 59 20.82 15.06 -16.22
C GLY A 59 20.43 13.65 -15.73
N PHE A 60 20.84 12.59 -16.41
CA PHE A 60 20.63 11.22 -15.92
C PHE A 60 21.72 10.77 -14.93
N LEU A 61 22.91 11.27 -15.06
CA LEU A 61 24.04 10.94 -14.19
C LEU A 61 24.56 12.22 -13.53
N THR A 62 25.25 12.06 -12.41
CA THR A 62 25.99 13.14 -11.75
C THR A 62 27.36 12.62 -11.29
N GLN A 63 28.35 13.52 -11.22
CA GLN A 63 29.68 13.19 -10.73
C GLN A 63 29.89 13.88 -9.36
N PRO A 64 29.95 13.13 -8.25
CA PRO A 64 30.10 13.72 -6.92
C PRO A 64 31.46 14.45 -6.73
N HIS A 65 32.54 13.94 -7.37
CA HIS A 65 33.88 14.53 -7.33
C HIS A 65 34.59 14.28 -8.67
N VAL A 66 35.54 15.15 -9.04
CA VAL A 66 36.27 15.12 -10.33
C VAL A 66 36.91 13.76 -10.64
N SER A 67 37.36 13.02 -9.61
CA SER A 67 37.97 11.69 -9.75
C SER A 67 37.04 10.52 -9.51
N ALA A 68 35.78 10.78 -9.12
CA ALA A 68 34.80 9.75 -8.87
C ALA A 68 34.15 9.23 -10.16
N GLY A 69 33.54 8.03 -10.07
CA GLY A 69 32.61 7.53 -11.08
C GLY A 69 31.35 8.39 -11.20
N ARG A 70 30.32 7.86 -11.80
CA ARG A 70 29.03 8.53 -11.95
C ARG A 70 27.98 7.89 -11.05
N ILE A 71 27.08 8.71 -10.52
CA ILE A 71 25.93 8.28 -9.71
C ILE A 71 24.64 8.57 -10.51
N PRO A 72 23.71 7.62 -10.61
CA PRO A 72 22.39 7.85 -11.19
C PRO A 72 21.60 8.92 -10.40
N THR A 73 20.90 9.79 -11.12
CA THR A 73 19.95 10.75 -10.55
C THR A 73 18.55 10.13 -10.42
N ASP A 74 17.61 10.79 -9.72
CA ASP A 74 16.21 10.36 -9.68
C ASP A 74 15.63 10.15 -11.09
N LYS A 75 16.02 11.00 -12.05
CA LYS A 75 15.65 10.87 -13.47
C LYS A 75 16.14 9.56 -14.10
N ALA A 76 17.35 9.11 -13.74
CA ALA A 76 17.88 7.83 -14.21
C ALA A 76 17.12 6.65 -13.60
N PHE A 77 16.83 6.69 -12.30
CA PHE A 77 16.04 5.67 -11.64
C PHE A 77 14.61 5.61 -12.18
N ARG A 78 13.97 6.76 -12.46
CA ARG A 78 12.65 6.80 -13.09
C ARG A 78 12.68 6.14 -14.48
N TYR A 79 13.64 6.49 -15.29
CA TYR A 79 13.83 5.87 -16.61
C TYR A 79 14.02 4.35 -16.53
N TYR A 80 14.82 3.90 -15.55
CA TYR A 80 15.06 2.47 -15.28
C TYR A 80 13.77 1.76 -14.86
N VAL A 81 13.02 2.32 -13.92
CA VAL A 81 11.75 1.76 -13.42
C VAL A 81 10.70 1.70 -14.54
N ASP A 82 10.56 2.74 -15.35
CA ASP A 82 9.61 2.75 -16.48
C ASP A 82 9.91 1.64 -17.49
N HIS A 83 11.19 1.31 -17.65
CA HIS A 83 11.60 0.17 -18.47
C HIS A 83 11.23 -1.17 -17.82
N LEU A 84 11.41 -1.32 -16.50
CA LEU A 84 11.09 -2.53 -15.76
C LEU A 84 9.58 -2.81 -15.67
N LEU A 85 8.74 -1.80 -15.54
CA LEU A 85 7.27 -1.96 -15.42
C LEU A 85 6.66 -2.73 -16.60
N VAL A 86 7.34 -2.75 -17.74
CA VAL A 86 6.90 -3.48 -18.94
C VAL A 86 7.28 -4.96 -18.91
N SER A 87 8.34 -5.35 -18.19
CA SER A 87 8.97 -6.67 -18.36
C SER A 87 9.19 -7.46 -17.05
N SER A 88 9.09 -6.85 -15.89
CA SER A 88 9.47 -7.51 -14.63
C SER A 88 8.48 -8.61 -14.23
N ARG A 89 9.03 -9.76 -13.82
CA ARG A 89 8.29 -10.92 -13.31
C ARG A 89 8.82 -11.30 -11.95
N ILE A 90 7.92 -11.73 -11.07
CA ILE A 90 8.32 -12.25 -9.77
C ILE A 90 9.15 -13.53 -9.93
N ALA A 91 10.25 -13.63 -9.18
CA ALA A 91 11.05 -14.85 -9.13
C ALA A 91 10.24 -16.01 -8.55
N PHE A 92 10.53 -17.22 -9.00
CA PHE A 92 9.80 -18.43 -8.57
C PHE A 92 9.90 -18.64 -7.06
N GLU A 93 11.08 -18.43 -6.50
CA GLU A 93 11.39 -18.60 -5.08
C GLU A 93 10.59 -17.60 -4.22
N ASP A 94 10.57 -16.34 -4.62
CA ASP A 94 9.84 -15.27 -3.93
C ASP A 94 8.33 -15.53 -3.97
N ARG A 95 7.84 -15.95 -5.13
CA ARG A 95 6.45 -16.36 -5.30
C ARG A 95 6.07 -17.53 -4.38
N ALA A 96 6.89 -18.59 -4.36
CA ALA A 96 6.67 -19.76 -3.52
C ALA A 96 6.64 -19.39 -2.03
N GLN A 97 7.51 -18.48 -1.58
CA GLN A 97 7.52 -18.00 -0.20
C GLN A 97 6.23 -17.23 0.16
N ILE A 98 5.73 -16.36 -0.73
CA ILE A 98 4.47 -15.66 -0.52
C ILE A 98 3.31 -16.65 -0.45
N GLU A 99 3.21 -17.59 -1.40
CA GLU A 99 2.14 -18.58 -1.43
C GLU A 99 2.18 -19.49 -0.18
N LEU A 100 3.36 -19.94 0.25
CA LEU A 100 3.54 -20.73 1.46
C LEU A 100 3.12 -19.96 2.72
N HIS A 101 3.45 -18.68 2.79
CA HIS A 101 3.11 -17.82 3.94
C HIS A 101 1.60 -17.74 4.15
N TYR A 102 0.83 -17.64 3.08
CA TYR A 102 -0.63 -17.53 3.13
C TYR A 102 -1.34 -18.90 3.06
N SER A 103 -0.63 -20.00 2.76
CA SER A 103 -1.22 -21.33 2.72
C SER A 103 -1.41 -21.93 4.13
N GLY A 104 -2.47 -22.70 4.33
CA GLY A 104 -2.57 -23.71 5.39
C GLY A 104 -3.18 -23.30 6.73
N ARG A 105 -3.74 -22.09 6.90
CA ARG A 105 -4.55 -21.72 8.09
C ARG A 105 -5.67 -20.75 7.70
N SER A 106 -6.86 -21.02 8.23
CA SER A 106 -7.91 -19.99 8.33
C SER A 106 -7.40 -18.91 9.30
N ARG A 107 -6.75 -17.87 8.77
CA ARG A 107 -6.25 -16.74 9.53
C ARG A 107 -7.30 -15.63 9.47
N GLY A 108 -7.58 -15.02 10.61
CA GLY A 108 -8.40 -13.80 10.63
C GLY A 108 -7.71 -12.68 9.84
N LEU A 109 -8.50 -11.76 9.31
CA LEU A 109 -8.01 -10.61 8.55
C LEU A 109 -6.89 -9.85 9.29
N ASP A 110 -7.05 -9.63 10.60
CA ASP A 110 -6.08 -8.90 11.42
C ASP A 110 -4.71 -9.57 11.47
N ASP A 111 -4.67 -10.91 11.48
CA ASP A 111 -3.42 -11.66 11.44
C ASP A 111 -2.73 -11.53 10.08
N VAL A 112 -3.50 -11.60 8.99
CA VAL A 112 -3.00 -11.39 7.63
C VAL A 112 -2.42 -9.99 7.48
N MET A 113 -3.13 -8.96 7.95
CA MET A 113 -2.68 -7.56 7.87
C MET A 113 -1.41 -7.32 8.69
N ARG A 114 -1.25 -7.97 9.85
CA ARG A 114 -0.07 -7.86 10.71
C ARG A 114 1.13 -8.62 10.18
N ASP A 115 0.92 -9.76 9.52
CA ASP A 115 2.01 -10.63 9.06
C ASP A 115 2.52 -10.24 7.67
N THR A 116 1.70 -9.63 6.82
CA THR A 116 2.08 -9.20 5.47
C THR A 116 3.28 -8.24 5.46
N PRO A 117 3.35 -7.17 6.27
CA PRO A 117 4.52 -6.29 6.26
C PRO A 117 5.78 -6.99 6.79
N LYS A 118 5.66 -7.98 7.70
CA LYS A 118 6.80 -8.79 8.15
C LYS A 118 7.38 -9.61 7.01
N LEU A 119 6.51 -10.25 6.21
CA LEU A 119 6.92 -11.00 5.04
C LEU A 119 7.62 -10.10 4.02
N LEU A 120 7.02 -8.98 3.66
CA LEU A 120 7.60 -8.03 2.71
C LEU A 120 8.94 -7.48 3.20
N ALA A 121 9.04 -7.09 4.48
CA ALA A 121 10.30 -6.63 5.06
C ALA A 121 11.37 -7.73 5.09
N LEU A 122 10.97 -8.99 5.28
CA LEU A 122 11.89 -10.13 5.22
C LEU A 122 12.44 -10.34 3.80
N LEU A 123 11.58 -10.29 2.79
CA LEU A 123 11.93 -10.54 1.40
C LEU A 123 12.71 -9.39 0.76
N THR A 124 12.39 -8.15 1.12
CA THR A 124 12.98 -6.96 0.50
C THR A 124 14.15 -6.37 1.26
N GLY A 125 14.30 -6.68 2.56
CA GLY A 125 15.26 -6.00 3.44
C GLY A 125 14.93 -4.53 3.70
N GLN A 126 13.71 -4.08 3.40
CA GLN A 126 13.26 -2.69 3.49
C GLN A 126 12.13 -2.54 4.52
N ALA A 127 11.75 -1.30 4.83
CA ALA A 127 10.54 -1.04 5.60
C ALA A 127 9.31 -1.36 4.77
N ALA A 128 8.36 -2.08 5.35
CA ALA A 128 7.11 -2.44 4.69
C ALA A 128 5.91 -1.97 5.49
N LEU A 129 4.89 -1.53 4.78
CA LEU A 129 3.66 -0.99 5.33
C LEU A 129 2.46 -1.71 4.74
N VAL A 130 1.44 -1.92 5.55
CA VAL A 130 0.14 -2.41 5.09
C VAL A 130 -0.94 -1.57 5.77
N MET A 131 -1.80 -0.98 4.98
CA MET A 131 -3.00 -0.32 5.45
C MET A 131 -4.14 -1.34 5.45
N ALA A 132 -4.74 -1.57 6.60
CA ALA A 132 -5.90 -2.45 6.73
C ALA A 132 -7.04 -1.98 5.80
N PRO A 133 -7.91 -2.91 5.35
CA PRO A 133 -9.07 -2.54 4.57
C PRO A 133 -9.92 -1.49 5.29
N ARG A 134 -10.35 -0.48 4.54
CA ARG A 134 -11.27 0.52 5.09
C ARG A 134 -12.60 -0.14 5.37
N LEU A 135 -12.99 -0.08 6.63
CA LEU A 135 -14.25 -0.68 7.09
C LEU A 135 -15.45 -0.12 6.31
N GLU A 136 -15.41 1.16 5.97
CA GLU A 136 -16.43 1.86 5.19
C GLU A 136 -16.66 1.28 3.79
N ALA A 137 -15.64 0.73 3.17
CA ALA A 137 -15.70 0.11 1.84
C ALA A 137 -16.09 -1.38 1.89
N MET A 138 -16.13 -1.98 3.08
CA MET A 138 -16.49 -3.39 3.22
C MET A 138 -18.00 -3.58 3.13
N THR A 139 -18.44 -4.64 2.44
CA THR A 139 -19.86 -4.98 2.27
C THR A 139 -20.40 -5.66 3.51
N ILE A 140 -21.57 -5.22 3.98
CA ILE A 140 -22.27 -5.83 5.10
C ILE A 140 -22.87 -7.17 4.66
N GLU A 141 -22.52 -8.23 5.36
CA GLU A 141 -23.07 -9.57 5.19
C GLU A 141 -24.19 -9.83 6.18
N ARG A 142 -24.01 -9.42 7.42
CA ARG A 142 -24.97 -9.69 8.48
C ARG A 142 -24.92 -8.64 9.60
N VAL A 143 -26.10 -8.29 10.09
CA VAL A 143 -26.31 -7.49 11.30
C VAL A 143 -27.04 -8.33 12.33
N SER A 144 -26.65 -8.24 13.59
CA SER A 144 -27.31 -8.90 14.72
C SER A 144 -27.27 -8.03 15.96
N PHE A 145 -28.22 -8.25 16.89
CA PHE A 145 -28.32 -7.50 18.13
C PHE A 145 -28.49 -8.46 19.30
N VAL A 146 -27.77 -8.21 20.38
CA VAL A 146 -27.89 -8.99 21.63
C VAL A 146 -28.22 -8.05 22.78
N ARG A 147 -29.31 -8.35 23.48
CA ARG A 147 -29.66 -7.63 24.71
C ARG A 147 -28.65 -7.96 25.81
N LEU A 148 -27.96 -6.96 26.34
CA LEU A 148 -27.04 -7.15 27.48
C LEU A 148 -27.72 -6.87 28.80
N ARG A 149 -28.37 -5.72 28.91
CA ARG A 149 -29.13 -5.27 30.12
C ARG A 149 -30.15 -4.21 29.72
N GLU A 150 -30.87 -3.65 30.68
CA GLU A 150 -31.83 -2.57 30.41
C GLU A 150 -31.18 -1.44 29.61
N ARG A 151 -31.80 -1.04 28.51
CA ARG A 151 -31.39 0.04 27.63
C ARG A 151 -29.95 -0.11 27.03
N GLN A 152 -29.41 -1.32 27.05
CA GLN A 152 -28.12 -1.58 26.43
C GLN A 152 -28.18 -2.82 25.52
N VAL A 153 -27.85 -2.58 24.28
CA VAL A 153 -27.86 -3.58 23.23
C VAL A 153 -26.45 -3.64 22.60
N LEU A 154 -25.92 -4.85 22.45
CA LEU A 154 -24.73 -5.07 21.65
C LEU A 154 -25.17 -5.23 20.19
N GLY A 155 -24.85 -4.25 19.35
CA GLY A 155 -24.94 -4.36 17.91
C GLY A 155 -23.67 -4.99 17.37
N MET A 156 -23.84 -6.01 16.55
CA MET A 156 -22.75 -6.68 15.85
C MET A 156 -23.03 -6.67 14.35
N PHE A 157 -22.04 -6.40 13.53
CA PHE A 157 -22.14 -6.63 12.10
C PHE A 157 -20.92 -7.40 11.59
N VAL A 158 -21.20 -8.28 10.65
CA VAL A 158 -20.22 -9.04 9.90
C VAL A 158 -20.13 -8.40 8.53
N ALA A 159 -18.92 -8.07 8.13
CA ALA A 159 -18.62 -7.56 6.79
C ALA A 159 -17.77 -8.59 6.02
N THR A 160 -17.58 -8.36 4.74
CA THR A 160 -16.71 -9.18 3.89
C THR A 160 -15.34 -9.45 4.53
N ALA A 161 -14.71 -10.56 4.17
CA ALA A 161 -13.47 -11.08 4.77
C ALA A 161 -13.59 -11.39 6.27
N ASP A 162 -14.74 -11.90 6.72
CA ASP A 162 -15.03 -12.31 8.12
C ASP A 162 -14.75 -11.19 9.16
N ARG A 163 -14.78 -9.91 8.73
CA ARG A 163 -14.60 -8.79 9.65
C ARG A 163 -15.83 -8.66 10.54
N VAL A 164 -15.65 -8.89 11.84
CA VAL A 164 -16.69 -8.72 12.84
C VAL A 164 -16.43 -7.46 13.64
N GLU A 165 -17.39 -6.55 13.62
CA GLU A 165 -17.38 -5.37 14.46
C GLU A 165 -18.52 -5.43 15.47
N ASN A 166 -18.26 -4.97 16.66
CA ASN A 166 -19.27 -4.90 17.70
C ASN A 166 -19.29 -3.51 18.35
N ARG A 167 -20.47 -3.08 18.73
CA ARG A 167 -20.66 -1.78 19.36
C ARG A 167 -21.79 -1.82 20.40
N LEU A 168 -21.51 -1.22 21.52
CA LEU A 168 -22.55 -1.01 22.55
C LEU A 168 -23.44 0.15 22.12
N VAL A 169 -24.74 -0.09 22.03
CA VAL A 169 -25.76 0.89 21.69
C VAL A 169 -26.61 1.14 22.92
N GLU A 170 -26.66 2.38 23.37
CA GLU A 170 -27.58 2.84 24.38
C GLU A 170 -28.94 3.18 23.73
N THR A 171 -30.03 2.73 24.33
CA THR A 171 -31.36 2.86 23.74
C THR A 171 -32.32 3.62 24.65
N ASP A 172 -33.28 4.32 24.10
CA ASP A 172 -34.25 5.11 24.85
C ASP A 172 -35.24 4.24 25.61
N ARG A 173 -35.49 3.02 25.17
CA ARG A 173 -36.33 2.02 25.80
C ARG A 173 -35.67 0.66 25.90
N ASP A 174 -36.22 -0.21 26.71
CA ASP A 174 -35.80 -1.60 26.74
C ASP A 174 -36.38 -2.42 25.60
N PHE A 175 -35.58 -3.32 25.03
CA PHE A 175 -35.94 -4.23 23.95
C PHE A 175 -35.90 -5.68 24.42
N LYS A 176 -36.89 -6.47 24.02
CA LYS A 176 -36.83 -7.93 24.18
C LYS A 176 -36.00 -8.53 23.02
N GLN A 177 -35.39 -9.69 23.27
CA GLN A 177 -34.58 -10.34 22.24
C GLN A 177 -35.35 -10.61 20.95
N ASP A 178 -36.62 -11.05 21.02
CA ASP A 178 -37.47 -11.30 19.87
C ASP A 178 -37.74 -10.03 19.04
N GLU A 179 -37.76 -8.85 19.67
CA GLU A 179 -37.87 -7.56 18.96
C GLU A 179 -36.58 -7.24 18.23
N LEU A 180 -35.43 -7.47 18.89
CA LEU A 180 -34.09 -7.27 18.30
C LEU A 180 -33.87 -8.20 17.11
N ASP A 181 -34.32 -9.44 17.19
CA ASP A 181 -34.19 -10.42 16.10
C ASP A 181 -35.02 -10.00 14.87
N ARG A 182 -36.22 -9.45 15.08
CA ARG A 182 -37.05 -8.91 13.98
C ARG A 182 -36.41 -7.66 13.36
N ILE A 183 -35.84 -6.79 14.18
CA ILE A 183 -35.11 -5.60 13.73
C ILE A 183 -33.88 -6.00 12.93
N ALA A 184 -33.12 -6.98 13.39
CA ALA A 184 -31.99 -7.54 12.66
C ALA A 184 -32.40 -8.12 11.31
N GLY A 185 -33.51 -8.86 11.25
CA GLY A 185 -34.08 -9.38 10.00
C GLY A 185 -34.39 -8.26 9.00
N TYR A 186 -35.09 -7.22 9.40
CA TYR A 186 -35.43 -6.07 8.57
C TYR A 186 -34.16 -5.35 8.04
N LEU A 187 -33.17 -5.11 8.92
CA LEU A 187 -31.91 -4.47 8.54
C LEU A 187 -31.10 -5.35 7.59
N ASN A 188 -31.05 -6.66 7.81
CA ASN A 188 -30.36 -7.58 6.92
C ASN A 188 -30.95 -7.57 5.50
N GLU A 189 -32.28 -7.54 5.36
CA GLU A 189 -32.93 -7.41 4.06
C GLU A 189 -32.64 -6.05 3.39
N SER A 190 -32.63 -4.98 4.19
CA SER A 190 -32.43 -3.62 3.68
C SER A 190 -30.99 -3.28 3.34
N LEU A 191 -30.03 -3.86 4.06
CA LEU A 191 -28.60 -3.54 3.97
C LEU A 191 -27.78 -4.59 3.19
N ALA A 192 -28.38 -5.70 2.79
CA ALA A 192 -27.70 -6.76 2.04
C ALA A 192 -26.98 -6.21 0.81
N GLY A 193 -25.70 -6.53 0.68
CA GLY A 193 -24.87 -6.12 -0.45
C GLY A 193 -24.46 -4.65 -0.49
N ARG A 194 -24.79 -3.86 0.55
CA ARG A 194 -24.33 -2.47 0.67
C ARG A 194 -23.02 -2.39 1.43
N THR A 195 -22.18 -1.45 1.04
CA THR A 195 -21.03 -1.09 1.86
C THR A 195 -21.48 -0.40 3.15
N LEU A 196 -20.60 -0.36 4.15
CA LEU A 196 -20.92 0.30 5.43
C LEU A 196 -21.24 1.79 5.24
N ASP A 197 -20.54 2.47 4.31
CA ASP A 197 -20.79 3.86 3.99
C ASP A 197 -22.14 4.06 3.27
N GLU A 198 -22.50 3.16 2.37
CA GLU A 198 -23.82 3.15 1.73
C GLU A 198 -24.95 2.87 2.71
N ALA A 199 -24.73 1.94 3.66
CA ALA A 199 -25.68 1.62 4.71
C ALA A 199 -25.93 2.82 5.63
N ARG A 200 -24.84 3.53 6.02
CA ARG A 200 -24.94 4.76 6.81
C ARG A 200 -25.76 5.82 6.09
N ARG A 201 -25.44 6.10 4.82
CA ARG A 201 -26.16 7.07 4.00
C ARG A 201 -27.63 6.68 3.80
N TRP A 202 -27.91 5.40 3.66
CA TRP A 202 -29.29 4.90 3.57
C TRP A 202 -30.04 5.13 4.88
N ILE A 203 -29.48 4.76 6.04
CA ILE A 203 -30.09 4.99 7.37
C ILE A 203 -30.35 6.48 7.60
N GLU A 204 -29.38 7.35 7.32
CA GLU A 204 -29.53 8.80 7.48
C GLU A 204 -30.63 9.38 6.59
N ARG A 205 -30.77 8.87 5.37
CA ARG A 205 -31.83 9.28 4.45
C ARG A 205 -33.20 8.84 4.94
N GLU A 206 -33.33 7.58 5.34
CA GLU A 206 -34.60 7.04 5.86
C GLU A 206 -35.04 7.77 7.14
N LEU A 207 -34.09 8.13 8.02
CA LEU A 207 -34.38 8.93 9.22
C LEU A 207 -34.84 10.35 8.87
N LYS A 208 -34.30 10.96 7.83
CA LYS A 208 -34.70 12.32 7.36
C LYS A 208 -36.02 12.32 6.59
N GLU A 209 -36.33 11.26 5.88
CA GLU A 209 -37.62 11.14 5.16
C GLU A 209 -38.70 10.89 6.20
N GLN A 210 -39.69 11.78 6.29
CA GLN A 210 -40.80 11.78 7.29
C GLN A 210 -41.60 10.45 7.33
N ARG A 211 -41.36 9.50 6.45
CA ARG A 211 -41.97 8.17 6.43
C ARG A 211 -41.67 7.35 7.69
N ALA A 212 -40.50 7.53 8.30
CA ALA A 212 -40.15 6.89 9.58
C ALA A 212 -40.99 7.41 10.75
N ALA A 213 -41.67 8.57 10.62
CA ALA A 213 -42.42 9.18 11.71
C ALA A 213 -43.68 8.39 12.14
N TYR A 214 -44.20 7.52 11.26
CA TYR A 214 -45.45 6.77 11.51
C TYR A 214 -45.23 5.31 11.96
N ASP A 215 -44.03 4.76 11.84
CA ASP A 215 -43.71 3.36 12.19
C ASP A 215 -42.63 3.30 13.27
N GLN A 216 -43.06 3.01 14.51
CA GLN A 216 -42.16 2.90 15.64
C GLN A 216 -41.09 1.81 15.44
N PHE A 217 -41.49 0.68 14.81
CA PHE A 217 -40.59 -0.43 14.53
C PHE A 217 -39.44 0.02 13.59
N ARG A 218 -39.74 0.76 12.52
CA ARG A 218 -38.73 1.28 11.59
C ARG A 218 -37.80 2.29 12.25
N ARG A 219 -38.34 3.18 13.10
CA ARG A 219 -37.52 4.13 13.85
C ARG A 219 -36.53 3.41 14.76
N ASP A 220 -37.00 2.42 15.49
CA ASP A 220 -36.15 1.63 16.38
C ASP A 220 -35.08 0.86 15.59
N ALA A 221 -35.44 0.28 14.44
CA ALA A 221 -34.52 -0.41 13.56
C ALA A 221 -33.44 0.52 13.00
N LEU A 222 -33.81 1.70 12.52
CA LEU A 222 -32.87 2.68 11.99
C LEU A 222 -31.97 3.27 13.11
N ALA A 223 -32.50 3.51 14.30
CA ALA A 223 -31.72 3.98 15.44
C ALA A 223 -30.71 2.94 15.92
N LEU A 224 -31.12 1.68 16.06
CA LEU A 224 -30.22 0.58 16.40
C LEU A 224 -29.18 0.31 15.31
N GLY A 225 -29.58 0.29 14.05
CA GLY A 225 -28.68 0.14 12.90
C GLY A 225 -27.65 1.26 12.84
N GLY A 226 -28.09 2.51 12.97
CA GLY A 226 -27.20 3.68 13.03
C GLY A 226 -26.24 3.63 14.22
N GLY A 227 -26.73 3.24 15.39
CA GLY A 227 -25.90 3.06 16.57
C GLY A 227 -24.85 1.94 16.42
N ALA A 228 -25.22 0.81 15.80
CA ALA A 228 -24.31 -0.30 15.54
C ALA A 228 -23.23 0.07 14.52
N ILE A 229 -23.62 0.71 13.41
CA ILE A 229 -22.69 1.18 12.37
C ILE A 229 -21.85 2.36 12.89
N GLY A 230 -22.42 3.23 13.73
CA GLY A 230 -21.76 4.36 14.37
C GLY A 230 -21.36 5.48 13.43
N GLU A 231 -20.75 6.51 13.98
CA GLU A 231 -20.22 7.63 13.20
C GLU A 231 -19.00 7.23 12.37
N LYS A 232 -18.74 7.98 11.31
CA LYS A 232 -17.55 7.81 10.47
C LYS A 232 -16.31 7.99 11.34
N GLY A 233 -15.69 6.89 11.72
CA GLY A 233 -14.45 6.87 12.47
C GLY A 233 -13.30 6.57 11.53
N ASP A 234 -12.36 7.47 11.43
CA ASP A 234 -11.11 7.30 10.66
C ASP A 234 -10.17 6.33 11.43
N ARG A 235 -10.58 5.07 11.54
CA ARG A 235 -9.82 4.00 12.20
C ARG A 235 -9.05 3.18 11.18
N THR A 236 -8.40 3.85 10.24
CA THR A 236 -7.51 3.16 9.32
C THR A 236 -6.25 2.72 10.08
N GLU A 237 -6.09 1.42 10.25
CA GLU A 237 -4.91 0.84 10.88
C GLU A 237 -3.81 0.67 9.83
N VAL A 238 -2.59 1.08 10.21
CA VAL A 238 -1.38 0.86 9.40
C VAL A 238 -0.41 0.03 10.21
N TYR A 239 -0.03 -1.10 9.66
CA TYR A 239 0.99 -1.99 10.20
C TYR A 239 2.32 -1.69 9.51
N ILE A 240 3.39 -1.54 10.29
CA ILE A 240 4.72 -1.17 9.80
C ILE A 240 5.74 -2.12 10.38
N GLU A 241 6.55 -2.71 9.50
CA GLU A 241 7.63 -3.63 9.88
C GLU A 241 8.91 -3.33 9.09
N GLY A 242 10.04 -3.89 9.53
CA GLY A 242 11.31 -3.76 8.82
C GLY A 242 12.07 -2.46 9.05
N ARG A 243 11.66 -1.60 10.01
CA ARG A 243 12.34 -0.32 10.30
C ARG A 243 13.85 -0.51 10.58
N VAL A 244 14.21 -1.51 11.39
CA VAL A 244 15.60 -1.82 11.72
C VAL A 244 16.37 -2.34 10.51
N LYS A 245 15.75 -3.22 9.70
CA LYS A 245 16.39 -3.76 8.49
C LYS A 245 16.68 -2.69 7.45
N ALA A 246 15.81 -1.70 7.32
CA ALA A 246 16.03 -0.57 6.43
C ALA A 246 17.29 0.22 6.83
N LEU A 247 17.63 0.27 8.12
CA LEU A 247 18.85 0.94 8.62
C LEU A 247 20.16 0.21 8.28
N ASP A 248 20.09 -1.08 7.92
CA ASP A 248 21.28 -1.85 7.52
C ASP A 248 21.80 -1.46 6.12
N GLN A 249 21.07 -0.61 5.39
CA GLN A 249 21.47 -0.13 4.07
C GLN A 249 22.62 0.89 4.18
N PRO A 250 23.58 0.88 3.24
CA PRO A 250 24.76 1.78 3.27
C PRO A 250 24.41 3.27 3.33
N GLU A 251 23.27 3.67 2.77
CA GLU A 251 22.78 5.06 2.78
C GLU A 251 22.48 5.58 4.18
N PHE A 252 22.17 4.70 5.11
CA PHE A 252 21.80 5.04 6.49
C PHE A 252 22.96 4.91 7.49
N THR A 253 24.19 4.98 7.02
CA THR A 253 25.37 5.18 7.90
C THR A 253 25.45 6.61 8.43
N ASP A 254 24.85 7.57 7.74
CA ASP A 254 24.75 8.95 8.18
C ASP A 254 23.61 9.13 9.20
N PRO A 255 23.89 9.60 10.43
CA PRO A 255 22.87 9.81 11.47
C PRO A 255 21.72 10.74 11.08
N GLU A 256 21.96 11.71 10.19
CA GLU A 256 20.91 12.62 9.71
C GLU A 256 19.90 11.84 8.84
N ARG A 257 20.37 11.03 7.90
CA ARG A 257 19.53 10.19 7.04
C ARG A 257 18.76 9.13 7.84
N VAL A 258 19.37 8.58 8.88
CA VAL A 258 18.69 7.69 9.84
C VAL A 258 17.50 8.41 10.49
N ARG A 259 17.74 9.65 10.97
CA ARG A 259 16.68 10.44 11.61
C ARG A 259 15.55 10.79 10.63
N GLU A 260 15.90 11.13 9.38
CA GLU A 260 14.91 11.41 8.32
C GLU A 260 14.04 10.18 8.04
N LEU A 261 14.64 9.01 7.86
CA LEU A 261 13.90 7.75 7.67
C LEU A 261 12.96 7.46 8.84
N LEU A 262 13.48 7.51 10.07
CA LEU A 262 12.68 7.21 11.25
C LEU A 262 11.52 8.20 11.42
N ARG A 263 11.75 9.51 11.22
CA ARG A 263 10.69 10.53 11.26
C ARG A 263 9.63 10.28 10.19
N ALA A 264 10.07 9.92 8.97
CA ALA A 264 9.14 9.59 7.88
C ALA A 264 8.27 8.37 8.20
N LEU A 265 8.86 7.32 8.81
CA LEU A 265 8.14 6.11 9.21
C LEU A 265 7.31 6.27 10.50
N ASP A 266 7.57 7.29 11.31
CA ASP A 266 6.80 7.61 12.51
C ASP A 266 5.63 8.56 12.23
N ASP A 267 5.66 9.28 11.10
CA ASP A 267 4.57 10.16 10.71
C ASP A 267 3.41 9.38 10.07
N LYS A 268 2.53 8.91 10.93
CA LYS A 268 1.35 8.13 10.53
C LYS A 268 0.49 8.85 9.48
N SER A 269 0.38 10.17 9.56
CA SER A 269 -0.44 10.96 8.62
C SER A 269 0.16 10.97 7.21
N ALA A 270 1.49 11.15 7.11
CA ALA A 270 2.19 11.10 5.82
C ALA A 270 2.12 9.72 5.18
N LEU A 271 2.27 8.66 5.98
CA LEU A 271 2.17 7.28 5.50
C LEU A 271 0.76 6.93 5.04
N LEU A 272 -0.27 7.35 5.78
CA LEU A 272 -1.66 7.19 5.36
C LEU A 272 -1.93 7.90 4.03
N ALA A 273 -1.54 9.17 3.89
CA ALA A 273 -1.72 9.92 2.65
C ALA A 273 -1.04 9.25 1.45
N LEU A 274 0.14 8.66 1.65
CA LEU A 274 0.87 7.91 0.63
C LEU A 274 0.11 6.64 0.21
N LEU A 275 -0.36 5.84 1.18
CA LEU A 275 -1.11 4.62 0.93
C LEU A 275 -2.47 4.90 0.27
N GLU A 276 -3.15 5.98 0.69
CA GLU A 276 -4.40 6.43 0.08
C GLU A 276 -4.26 6.83 -1.39
N ARG A 277 -3.15 7.47 -1.74
CA ARG A 277 -2.87 7.79 -3.16
C ARG A 277 -2.70 6.54 -4.00
N SER A 278 -2.06 5.48 -3.48
CA SER A 278 -1.97 4.20 -4.16
C SER A 278 -3.35 3.60 -4.43
N ILE A 279 -4.29 3.72 -3.50
CA ILE A 279 -5.68 3.30 -3.69
C ILE A 279 -6.36 4.09 -4.81
N GLN A 280 -6.19 5.43 -4.83
CA GLN A 280 -6.79 6.28 -5.85
C GLN A 280 -6.26 6.01 -7.26
N GLN A 281 -4.99 5.62 -7.38
CA GLN A 281 -4.39 5.26 -8.66
C GLN A 281 -4.76 3.85 -9.14
N ASN A 282 -5.38 3.04 -8.26
CA ASN A 282 -5.88 1.70 -8.53
C ASN A 282 -4.86 0.80 -9.24
N GLY A 283 -3.78 0.48 -8.54
CA GLY A 283 -2.71 -0.36 -9.09
C GLY A 283 -1.37 -0.20 -8.40
N LEU A 284 -0.33 -0.45 -9.17
CA LEU A 284 1.06 -0.32 -8.72
C LEU A 284 1.54 1.12 -8.93
N MET A 285 2.05 1.73 -7.87
CA MET A 285 2.64 3.06 -7.85
C MET A 285 4.12 2.96 -7.46
N VAL A 286 4.97 3.68 -8.16
CA VAL A 286 6.38 3.86 -7.79
C VAL A 286 6.67 5.36 -7.73
N SER A 287 7.21 5.83 -6.60
CA SER A 287 7.64 7.21 -6.40
C SER A 287 9.10 7.23 -5.96
N ILE A 288 9.94 8.00 -6.60
CA ILE A 288 11.41 7.96 -6.46
C ILE A 288 11.92 9.34 -6.03
N GLY A 289 12.59 9.38 -4.89
CA GLY A 289 13.30 10.58 -4.45
C GLY A 289 12.42 11.83 -4.45
N SER A 290 12.78 12.80 -5.27
CA SER A 290 12.08 14.09 -5.42
C SER A 290 10.64 14.01 -5.97
N GLU A 291 10.21 12.87 -6.48
CA GLU A 291 8.81 12.65 -6.90
C GLU A 291 7.85 12.48 -5.72
N ASN A 292 8.39 12.22 -4.52
CA ASN A 292 7.59 12.16 -3.32
C ASN A 292 7.07 13.56 -2.98
N TYR A 293 5.75 13.67 -2.76
CA TYR A 293 5.11 14.96 -2.44
C TYR A 293 5.52 15.49 -1.08
N ASP A 294 5.89 14.60 -0.17
CA ASP A 294 6.41 14.99 1.14
C ASP A 294 7.93 15.15 1.05
N PRO A 295 8.46 16.35 1.28
CA PRO A 295 9.90 16.59 1.26
C PRO A 295 10.70 15.68 2.20
N ARG A 296 10.08 15.17 3.26
CA ARG A 296 10.71 14.24 4.21
C ARG A 296 10.97 12.86 3.58
N LEU A 297 10.28 12.53 2.50
CA LEU A 297 10.46 11.30 1.72
C LEU A 297 11.36 11.51 0.50
N ALA A 298 11.92 12.71 0.29
CA ALA A 298 12.71 13.03 -0.90
C ALA A 298 14.03 12.23 -1.03
N CYS A 299 14.52 11.64 0.06
CA CYS A 299 15.67 10.72 0.03
C CYS A 299 15.28 9.24 -0.10
N LEU A 300 14.00 8.93 -0.21
CA LEU A 300 13.44 7.59 -0.20
C LEU A 300 12.70 7.28 -1.50
N SER A 301 12.60 6.00 -1.81
CA SER A 301 11.67 5.48 -2.82
C SER A 301 10.56 4.70 -2.15
N VAL A 302 9.39 4.79 -2.76
CA VAL A 302 8.18 4.11 -2.33
C VAL A 302 7.63 3.30 -3.48
N ILE A 303 7.39 2.02 -3.24
CA ILE A 303 6.69 1.12 -4.15
C ILE A 303 5.43 0.68 -3.43
N ALA A 304 4.27 1.07 -3.94
CA ALA A 304 2.99 0.77 -3.33
C ALA A 304 2.05 0.08 -4.32
N ALA A 305 1.16 -0.75 -3.82
CA ALA A 305 0.10 -1.36 -4.61
C ALA A 305 -1.20 -1.42 -3.81
N SER A 306 -2.32 -1.13 -4.47
CA SER A 306 -3.63 -1.33 -3.88
C SER A 306 -4.06 -2.80 -3.97
N TYR A 307 -4.85 -3.24 -3.01
CA TYR A 307 -5.57 -4.51 -3.05
C TYR A 307 -7.07 -4.27 -2.88
N ALA A 308 -7.88 -5.18 -3.42
CA ALA A 308 -9.30 -4.95 -3.63
C ALA A 308 -10.16 -6.06 -3.02
N THR A 309 -11.45 -5.79 -2.89
CA THR A 309 -12.52 -6.78 -2.70
C THR A 309 -13.57 -6.51 -3.77
N GLY A 310 -13.78 -7.47 -4.67
CA GLY A 310 -14.57 -7.24 -5.87
C GLY A 310 -13.94 -6.17 -6.77
N SER A 311 -14.70 -5.13 -7.11
CA SER A 311 -14.24 -4.02 -7.97
C SER A 311 -13.63 -2.85 -7.21
N GLU A 312 -13.71 -2.83 -5.88
CA GLU A 312 -13.27 -1.69 -5.07
C GLU A 312 -11.93 -1.93 -4.38
N SER A 313 -11.01 -0.98 -4.53
CA SER A 313 -9.77 -0.97 -3.78
C SER A 313 -10.02 -0.59 -2.32
N VAL A 314 -9.83 -1.56 -1.42
CA VAL A 314 -10.16 -1.42 0.00
C VAL A 314 -8.97 -1.08 0.89
N GLY A 315 -7.75 -1.33 0.40
CA GLY A 315 -6.53 -1.06 1.14
C GLY A 315 -5.31 -1.01 0.23
N SER A 316 -4.14 -0.78 0.82
CA SER A 316 -2.88 -0.78 0.08
C SER A 316 -1.72 -1.27 0.93
N LEU A 317 -0.66 -1.69 0.26
CA LEU A 317 0.61 -2.05 0.88
C LEU A 317 1.75 -1.31 0.17
N ALA A 318 2.83 -1.06 0.89
CA ALA A 318 3.99 -0.38 0.34
C ALA A 318 5.30 -0.92 0.93
N VAL A 319 6.35 -0.75 0.15
CA VAL A 319 7.74 -0.89 0.57
C VAL A 319 8.43 0.46 0.44
N VAL A 320 9.12 0.88 1.49
CA VAL A 320 9.84 2.16 1.58
C VAL A 320 11.32 1.86 1.85
N GLY A 321 12.18 2.41 1.05
CA GLY A 321 13.64 2.23 1.17
C GLY A 321 14.41 3.34 0.47
N PRO A 322 15.74 3.24 0.37
CA PRO A 322 16.58 4.22 -0.30
C PRO A 322 16.24 4.32 -1.80
N VAL A 323 16.59 5.45 -2.43
CA VAL A 323 16.42 5.63 -3.89
C VAL A 323 17.13 4.53 -4.68
N ARG A 324 18.18 3.94 -4.14
CA ARG A 324 18.94 2.80 -4.71
C ARG A 324 18.28 1.43 -4.41
N MET A 325 16.97 1.36 -4.42
CA MET A 325 16.25 0.10 -4.17
C MET A 325 16.45 -0.90 -5.33
N ASP A 326 16.42 -2.20 -5.03
CA ASP A 326 16.36 -3.26 -6.06
C ASP A 326 14.95 -3.33 -6.65
N TYR A 327 14.67 -2.40 -7.57
CA TYR A 327 13.36 -2.27 -8.21
C TYR A 327 12.94 -3.52 -8.98
N ASP A 328 13.90 -4.23 -9.59
CA ASP A 328 13.67 -5.45 -10.38
C ASP A 328 13.01 -6.54 -9.55
N ARG A 329 13.38 -6.63 -8.29
CA ARG A 329 12.83 -7.58 -7.33
C ARG A 329 11.64 -7.02 -6.55
N VAL A 330 11.72 -5.78 -6.08
CA VAL A 330 10.71 -5.22 -5.15
C VAL A 330 9.39 -4.92 -5.87
N ILE A 331 9.41 -4.40 -7.09
CA ILE A 331 8.20 -4.11 -7.86
C ILE A 331 7.31 -5.34 -8.05
N PRO A 332 7.81 -6.48 -8.58
CA PRO A 332 6.97 -7.66 -8.73
C PRO A 332 6.57 -8.30 -7.40
N LEU A 333 7.39 -8.21 -6.35
CA LEU A 333 7.04 -8.67 -4.99
C LEU A 333 5.82 -7.92 -4.44
N VAL A 334 5.86 -6.59 -4.47
CA VAL A 334 4.77 -5.73 -3.98
C VAL A 334 3.49 -6.00 -4.78
N GLY A 335 3.59 -6.00 -6.11
CA GLY A 335 2.44 -6.25 -6.98
C GLY A 335 1.85 -7.66 -6.82
N TYR A 336 2.69 -8.69 -6.63
CA TYR A 336 2.20 -10.05 -6.42
C TYR A 336 1.54 -10.21 -5.05
N THR A 337 2.13 -9.63 -4.01
CA THR A 337 1.55 -9.66 -2.65
C THR A 337 0.19 -8.98 -2.61
N ALA A 338 0.04 -7.82 -3.26
CA ALA A 338 -1.24 -7.12 -3.37
C ALA A 338 -2.32 -7.98 -4.06
N ARG A 339 -1.99 -8.62 -5.19
CA ARG A 339 -2.90 -9.56 -5.86
C ARG A 339 -3.24 -10.77 -5.01
N THR A 340 -2.31 -11.26 -4.20
CA THR A 340 -2.57 -12.38 -3.29
C THR A 340 -3.51 -11.97 -2.17
N LEU A 341 -3.35 -10.77 -1.59
CA LEU A 341 -4.29 -10.22 -0.62
C LEU A 341 -5.69 -10.05 -1.22
N THR A 342 -5.81 -9.52 -2.44
CA THR A 342 -7.10 -9.43 -3.14
C THR A 342 -7.80 -10.79 -3.18
N ARG A 343 -7.09 -11.84 -3.62
CA ARG A 343 -7.66 -13.20 -3.68
C ARG A 343 -8.07 -13.76 -2.32
N LEU A 344 -7.31 -13.43 -1.26
CA LEU A 344 -7.63 -13.88 0.11
C LEU A 344 -8.87 -13.19 0.68
N LEU A 345 -9.15 -11.94 0.27
CA LEU A 345 -10.31 -11.18 0.71
C LEU A 345 -11.59 -11.53 -0.07
N GLU A 346 -11.48 -12.24 -1.19
CA GLU A 346 -12.62 -12.70 -2.01
C GLU A 346 -13.12 -14.09 -1.60
N HIS A 347 -12.41 -14.77 -0.71
CA HIS A 347 -12.72 -16.12 -0.23
C HIS A 347 -13.02 -16.14 1.25
#